data_ccf14cab65f83a20f9ed624a50fadda7
#
_entry.id   ccf14cab65f83a20f9ed624a50fadda7
#
_cell.length_a   1.000
_cell.length_b   1.000
_cell.length_c   1.000
_cell.angle_alpha   90.00
_cell.angle_beta   90.00
_cell.angle_gamma   90.00
#
_symmetry.space_group_name_H-M   'P 1'
#
loop_
_entity.id
_entity.type
_entity.pdbx_description
1 polymer ?
#
loop_
_entity_poly.entity_id
_entity_poly.type
_entity_poly.pdbx_seq_one_letter_code
_entity_poly.pdbx_strand_id
1 'polypeptide(L)'
;MMKFLFISPRFSGGIGGHASMLADKLTQYGHEVKKMDVPHIQIKNLKNPSFALFSTIKGIVTREKFDIVHAFNVPSGYAMKYVKGAKKVLSVHGVFSDQISSIHSNSVSSLAKIAELQVLKWPDKLTTDSKATQKMYKEKFELDFDYLPS
;
A
#
# COMPACT_ATOMS: atom_id res chain seq x y z
N MET A 1 -14.11 3.47 19.37
CA MET A 1 -13.17 2.48 18.80
C MET A 1 -13.37 2.39 17.31
N MET A 2 -12.31 2.40 16.55
CA MET A 2 -12.34 2.23 15.10
C MET A 2 -11.74 0.87 14.73
N LYS A 3 -12.17 0.34 13.59
CA LYS A 3 -11.69 -0.93 13.08
C LYS A 3 -10.88 -0.70 11.82
N PHE A 4 -9.61 -1.09 11.86
CA PHE A 4 -8.64 -0.91 10.78
C PHE A 4 -8.30 -2.23 10.12
N LEU A 5 -8.13 -2.22 8.80
CA LEU A 5 -7.46 -3.29 8.07
C LEU A 5 -6.16 -2.75 7.51
N PHE A 6 -5.05 -3.38 7.85
CA PHE A 6 -3.73 -3.08 7.30
C PHE A 6 -3.34 -4.14 6.27
N ILE A 7 -2.95 -3.71 5.09
CA ILE A 7 -2.54 -4.59 3.98
C ILE A 7 -1.09 -4.32 3.64
N SER A 8 -0.24 -5.33 3.79
CA SER A 8 1.18 -5.24 3.50
C SER A 8 1.70 -6.61 3.04
N PRO A 9 2.78 -6.68 2.22
CA PRO A 9 3.38 -7.95 1.84
C PRO A 9 3.86 -8.76 3.05
N ARG A 10 4.29 -8.06 4.09
CA ARG A 10 4.74 -8.65 5.36
C ARG A 10 4.65 -7.58 6.44
N PHE A 11 4.72 -8.00 7.70
CA PHE A 11 4.69 -7.09 8.85
C PHE A 11 5.99 -7.12 9.64
N SER A 12 7.12 -7.23 8.94
CA SER A 12 8.46 -7.21 9.51
C SER A 12 9.42 -6.48 8.58
N GLY A 13 10.39 -5.79 9.15
CA GLY A 13 11.44 -5.04 8.42
C GLY A 13 10.85 -3.94 7.53
N GLY A 14 11.59 -2.87 7.30
CA GLY A 14 11.20 -1.80 6.37
C GLY A 14 9.73 -1.36 6.48
N ILE A 15 9.03 -1.36 5.36
CA ILE A 15 7.60 -0.99 5.28
C ILE A 15 6.74 -1.85 6.19
N GLY A 16 6.99 -3.16 6.22
CA GLY A 16 6.23 -4.09 7.07
C GLY A 16 6.43 -3.83 8.56
N GLY A 17 7.66 -3.49 8.95
CA GLY A 17 7.96 -3.10 10.33
C GLY A 17 7.25 -1.81 10.74
N HIS A 18 7.23 -0.81 9.85
CA HIS A 18 6.49 0.42 10.08
C HIS A 18 4.99 0.15 10.25
N ALA A 19 4.42 -0.66 9.36
CA ALA A 19 3.00 -1.04 9.45
C ALA A 19 2.69 -1.76 10.76
N SER A 20 3.55 -2.68 11.20
CA SER A 20 3.37 -3.39 12.46
C SER A 20 3.42 -2.45 13.67
N MET A 21 4.38 -1.54 13.69
CA MET A 21 4.53 -0.57 14.78
C MET A 21 3.29 0.35 14.86
N LEU A 22 2.79 0.82 13.73
CA LEU A 22 1.59 1.65 13.69
C LEU A 22 0.36 0.87 14.18
N ALA A 23 0.24 -0.40 13.79
CA ALA A 23 -0.84 -1.27 14.25
C ALA A 23 -0.81 -1.44 15.78
N ASP A 24 0.38 -1.65 16.35
CA ASP A 24 0.54 -1.80 17.79
C ASP A 24 0.14 -0.52 18.54
N LYS A 25 0.53 0.64 18.04
CA LYS A 25 0.15 1.92 18.62
C LYS A 25 -1.37 2.14 18.57
N LEU A 26 -2.00 1.87 17.45
CA LEU A 26 -3.46 2.00 17.34
C LEU A 26 -4.18 1.06 18.30
N THR A 27 -3.67 -0.15 18.47
CA THR A 27 -4.21 -1.11 19.43
C THR A 27 -4.07 -0.58 20.86
N GLN A 28 -2.96 0.04 21.21
CA GLN A 28 -2.75 0.67 22.53
C GLN A 28 -3.75 1.81 22.77
N TYR A 29 -4.17 2.52 21.73
CA TYR A 29 -5.20 3.56 21.85
C TYR A 29 -6.64 3.03 21.83
N GLY A 30 -6.82 1.72 21.88
CA GLY A 30 -8.13 1.09 21.98
C GLY A 30 -8.82 0.80 20.65
N HIS A 31 -8.09 0.83 19.54
CA HIS A 31 -8.63 0.48 18.24
C HIS A 31 -8.37 -0.99 17.90
N GLU A 32 -9.20 -1.55 17.03
CA GLU A 32 -9.00 -2.90 16.52
C GLU A 32 -8.24 -2.81 15.19
N VAL A 33 -7.11 -3.52 15.08
CA VAL A 33 -6.33 -3.57 13.84
C VAL A 33 -6.18 -5.01 13.37
N LYS A 34 -6.68 -5.29 12.18
CA LYS A 34 -6.51 -6.57 11.51
C LYS A 34 -5.44 -6.44 10.43
N LYS A 35 -4.53 -7.39 10.38
CA LYS A 35 -3.42 -7.42 9.41
C LYS A 35 -3.74 -8.42 8.31
N MET A 36 -3.61 -8.00 7.06
CA MET A 36 -3.71 -8.87 5.89
C MET A 36 -2.33 -9.01 5.28
N ASP A 37 -1.73 -10.18 5.46
CA ASP A 37 -0.53 -10.58 4.75
C ASP A 37 -0.88 -11.74 3.82
N VAL A 38 -0.24 -11.82 2.67
CA VAL A 38 -0.53 -12.84 1.68
C VAL A 38 0.79 -13.47 1.24
N PRO A 39 0.91 -14.81 1.27
CA PRO A 39 2.08 -15.47 0.71
C PRO A 39 2.26 -15.05 -0.75
N HIS A 40 3.49 -14.79 -1.15
CA HIS A 40 3.82 -14.36 -2.50
C HIS A 40 4.97 -15.19 -3.04
N ILE A 41 5.06 -15.26 -4.37
CA ILE A 41 6.11 -16.01 -5.04
C ILE A 41 7.44 -15.29 -4.86
N GLN A 42 8.46 -15.99 -4.37
CA GLN A 42 9.79 -15.44 -4.09
C GLN A 42 10.65 -15.29 -5.36
N ILE A 43 10.04 -15.26 -6.52
CA ILE A 43 10.73 -15.02 -7.79
C ILE A 43 10.82 -13.52 -8.00
N LYS A 44 12.04 -13.02 -8.21
CA LYS A 44 12.36 -11.60 -8.25
C LYS A 44 11.40 -10.77 -9.12
N ASN A 45 11.06 -11.26 -10.31
CA ASN A 45 10.24 -10.55 -11.27
C ASN A 45 8.73 -10.73 -11.05
N LEU A 46 8.31 -11.66 -10.19
CA LEU A 46 6.90 -11.97 -9.95
C LEU A 46 6.43 -11.64 -8.53
N LYS A 47 7.34 -11.15 -7.68
CA LYS A 47 7.03 -10.89 -6.28
C LYS A 47 5.89 -9.88 -6.11
N ASN A 48 6.03 -8.67 -6.65
CA ASN A 48 5.02 -7.63 -6.51
C ASN A 48 3.74 -7.92 -7.29
N PRO A 49 3.79 -8.36 -8.57
CA PRO A 49 2.59 -8.73 -9.30
C PRO A 49 1.81 -9.88 -8.66
N SER A 50 2.49 -10.93 -8.20
CA SER A 50 1.81 -12.06 -7.55
C SER A 50 1.18 -11.65 -6.22
N PHE A 51 1.85 -10.83 -5.42
CA PHE A 51 1.29 -10.29 -4.19
C PHE A 51 0.03 -9.46 -4.48
N ALA A 52 0.06 -8.57 -5.48
CA ALA A 52 -1.09 -7.76 -5.86
C ALA A 52 -2.28 -8.63 -6.27
N LEU A 53 -2.04 -9.69 -7.05
CA LEU A 53 -3.10 -10.62 -7.47
C LEU A 53 -3.70 -11.36 -6.27
N PHE A 54 -2.89 -11.96 -5.42
CA PHE A 54 -3.37 -12.71 -4.25
C PHE A 54 -4.06 -11.79 -3.25
N SER A 55 -3.55 -10.59 -3.03
CA SER A 55 -4.19 -9.60 -2.15
C SER A 55 -5.55 -9.18 -2.68
N THR A 56 -5.67 -8.97 -3.99
CA THR A 56 -6.94 -8.62 -4.62
C THR A 56 -7.98 -9.73 -4.45
N ILE A 57 -7.60 -10.98 -4.69
CA ILE A 57 -8.48 -12.13 -4.50
C ILE A 57 -8.93 -12.22 -3.03
N LYS A 58 -8.00 -12.09 -2.10
CA LYS A 58 -8.30 -12.12 -0.66
C LYS A 58 -9.22 -10.96 -0.27
N GLY A 59 -8.99 -9.77 -0.82
CA GLY A 59 -9.83 -8.60 -0.59
C GLY A 59 -11.27 -8.80 -1.06
N ILE A 60 -11.46 -9.38 -2.25
CA ILE A 60 -12.79 -9.64 -2.81
C ILE A 60 -13.59 -10.59 -1.92
N VAL A 61 -12.95 -11.63 -1.37
CA VAL A 61 -13.64 -12.62 -0.52
C VAL A 61 -13.81 -12.18 0.92
N THR A 62 -13.18 -11.09 1.33
CA THR A 62 -13.33 -10.54 2.69
C THR A 62 -14.69 -9.87 2.82
N ARG A 63 -15.53 -10.37 3.73
CA ARG A 63 -16.89 -9.84 3.95
C ARG A 63 -16.98 -8.83 5.09
N GLU A 64 -15.95 -8.72 5.88
CA GLU A 64 -15.88 -7.83 7.02
C GLU A 64 -15.79 -6.37 6.58
N LYS A 65 -16.43 -5.47 7.32
CA LYS A 65 -16.38 -4.03 7.06
C LYS A 65 -15.40 -3.37 8.02
N PHE A 66 -14.63 -2.42 7.50
CA PHE A 66 -13.66 -1.66 8.28
C PHE A 66 -13.98 -0.17 8.21
N ASP A 67 -13.59 0.56 9.26
CA ASP A 67 -13.68 2.02 9.25
C ASP A 67 -12.60 2.61 8.35
N ILE A 68 -11.38 2.06 8.44
CA ILE A 68 -10.24 2.48 7.62
C ILE A 68 -9.54 1.24 7.06
N VAL A 69 -9.27 1.26 5.75
CA VAL A 69 -8.43 0.27 5.06
C VAL A 69 -7.15 0.99 4.66
N HIS A 70 -6.01 0.53 5.17
CA HIS A 70 -4.71 1.16 4.96
C HIS A 70 -3.77 0.19 4.23
N ALA A 71 -3.40 0.52 3.00
CA ALA A 71 -2.43 -0.21 2.20
C ALA A 71 -1.06 0.46 2.34
N PHE A 72 0.01 -0.35 2.47
CA PHE A 72 1.36 0.15 2.76
C PHE A 72 2.31 0.09 1.58
N ASN A 73 1.83 -0.23 0.41
CA ASN A 73 2.56 -0.08 -0.86
C ASN A 73 1.59 -0.08 -2.02
N VAL A 74 2.07 0.28 -3.21
CA VAL A 74 1.23 0.34 -4.41
C VAL A 74 0.58 -1.01 -4.73
N PRO A 75 1.30 -2.16 -4.71
CA PRO A 75 0.65 -3.45 -4.96
C PRO A 75 -0.50 -3.78 -4.00
N SER A 76 -0.41 -3.36 -2.74
CA SER A 76 -1.47 -3.57 -1.75
C SER A 76 -2.73 -2.75 -2.06
N GLY A 77 -2.62 -1.71 -2.86
CA GLY A 77 -3.75 -0.86 -3.26
C GLY A 77 -4.82 -1.62 -4.04
N TYR A 78 -4.47 -2.68 -4.74
CA TYR A 78 -5.45 -3.51 -5.44
C TYR A 78 -6.42 -4.20 -4.47
N ALA A 79 -5.91 -4.75 -3.37
CA ALA A 79 -6.76 -5.32 -2.33
C ALA A 79 -7.57 -4.25 -1.61
N MET A 80 -6.96 -3.11 -1.33
CA MET A 80 -7.62 -1.96 -0.70
C MET A 80 -8.89 -1.55 -1.46
N LYS A 81 -8.86 -1.58 -2.78
CA LYS A 81 -9.98 -1.18 -3.63
C LYS A 81 -11.23 -2.03 -3.38
N TYR A 82 -11.05 -3.33 -3.19
CA TYR A 82 -12.16 -4.28 -3.13
C TYR A 82 -12.63 -4.60 -1.70
N VAL A 83 -11.87 -4.22 -0.69
CA VAL A 83 -12.29 -4.41 0.70
C VAL A 83 -13.31 -3.35 1.10
N LYS A 84 -14.35 -3.75 1.82
CA LYS A 84 -15.37 -2.83 2.32
C LYS A 84 -14.80 -1.97 3.44
N GLY A 85 -14.75 -0.67 3.23
CA GLY A 85 -14.24 0.28 4.22
C GLY A 85 -14.78 1.68 3.94
N ALA A 86 -15.01 2.44 5.01
CA ALA A 86 -15.52 3.81 4.92
C ALA A 86 -14.48 4.76 4.31
N LYS A 87 -13.22 4.61 4.72
CA LYS A 87 -12.09 5.41 4.22
C LYS A 87 -10.94 4.51 3.82
N LYS A 88 -10.21 4.91 2.78
CA LYS A 88 -9.06 4.16 2.25
C LYS A 88 -7.83 5.05 2.22
N VAL A 89 -6.73 4.54 2.77
CA VAL A 89 -5.45 5.22 2.88
C VAL A 89 -4.37 4.38 2.20
N LEU A 90 -3.54 5.03 1.40
CA LEU A 90 -2.39 4.39 0.78
C LEU A 90 -1.12 5.11 1.19
N SER A 91 -0.20 4.38 1.80
CA SER A 91 1.15 4.86 2.13
C SER A 91 2.13 4.41 1.07
N VAL A 92 2.98 5.33 0.61
CA VAL A 92 3.99 5.07 -0.41
C VAL A 92 5.35 5.54 0.10
N HIS A 93 6.36 4.66 -0.01
CA HIS A 93 7.71 4.91 0.50
C HIS A 93 8.74 5.17 -0.62
N GLY A 94 8.28 5.49 -1.80
CA GLY A 94 9.09 5.79 -2.98
C GLY A 94 8.24 5.71 -4.23
N VAL A 95 8.76 6.20 -5.36
CA VAL A 95 8.04 6.09 -6.64
C VAL A 95 8.17 4.66 -7.14
N PHE A 96 7.08 3.92 -7.13
CA PHE A 96 7.06 2.49 -7.46
C PHE A 96 7.61 2.20 -8.87
N SER A 97 7.23 3.01 -9.85
CA SER A 97 7.73 2.87 -11.22
C SER A 97 9.24 3.07 -11.32
N ASP A 98 9.80 4.01 -10.54
CA ASP A 98 11.25 4.24 -10.53
C ASP A 98 11.99 3.09 -9.86
N GLN A 99 11.42 2.48 -8.82
CA GLN A 99 11.97 1.28 -8.19
C GLN A 99 11.99 0.09 -9.15
N ILE A 100 10.94 -0.08 -9.93
CA ILE A 100 10.83 -1.15 -10.93
C ILE A 100 11.81 -0.91 -12.08
N SER A 101 11.96 0.32 -12.56
CA SER A 101 12.83 0.65 -13.70
C SER A 101 14.31 0.38 -13.45
N SER A 102 14.73 0.36 -12.17
CA SER A 102 16.10 -0.01 -11.82
C SER A 102 16.37 -1.53 -11.94
N ILE A 103 15.34 -2.34 -12.10
CA ILE A 103 15.42 -3.80 -12.03
C ILE A 103 14.94 -4.46 -13.34
N HIS A 104 13.99 -3.85 -14.05
CA HIS A 104 13.29 -4.43 -15.19
C HIS A 104 13.48 -3.62 -16.48
N SER A 105 13.02 -4.19 -17.59
CA SER A 105 13.05 -3.54 -18.89
C SER A 105 12.13 -2.30 -18.94
N ASN A 106 12.37 -1.41 -19.93
CA ASN A 106 11.57 -0.20 -20.09
C ASN A 106 10.07 -0.47 -20.31
N SER A 107 9.70 -1.56 -21.00
CA SER A 107 8.30 -1.93 -21.20
C SER A 107 7.61 -2.29 -19.88
N VAL A 108 8.28 -3.06 -19.03
CA VAL A 108 7.76 -3.40 -17.69
C VAL A 108 7.65 -2.14 -16.83
N SER A 109 8.63 -1.26 -16.90
CA SER A 109 8.63 0.02 -16.19
C SER A 109 7.44 0.90 -16.59
N SER A 110 7.11 0.94 -17.90
CA SER A 110 5.97 1.71 -18.42
C SER A 110 4.64 1.16 -17.90
N LEU A 111 4.48 -0.17 -17.89
CA LEU A 111 3.28 -0.81 -17.34
C LEU A 111 3.15 -0.56 -15.83
N ALA A 112 4.25 -0.63 -15.09
CA ALA A 112 4.26 -0.33 -13.66
C ALA A 112 3.84 1.12 -13.38
N LYS A 113 4.28 2.06 -14.21
CA LYS A 113 3.90 3.46 -14.09
C LYS A 113 2.41 3.69 -14.32
N ILE A 114 1.83 3.04 -15.31
CA ILE A 114 0.39 3.12 -15.58
C ILE A 114 -0.40 2.54 -14.39
N ALA A 115 0.01 1.37 -13.89
CA ALA A 115 -0.63 0.73 -12.74
C ALA A 115 -0.55 1.61 -11.50
N GLU A 116 0.61 2.20 -11.22
CA GLU A 116 0.81 3.12 -10.10
C GLU A 116 -0.15 4.31 -10.17
N LEU A 117 -0.25 4.96 -11.33
CA LEU A 117 -1.13 6.11 -11.52
C LEU A 117 -2.60 5.75 -11.29
N GLN A 118 -3.03 4.55 -11.69
CA GLN A 118 -4.38 4.08 -11.42
C GLN A 118 -4.62 3.85 -9.93
N VAL A 119 -3.70 3.17 -9.27
CA VAL A 119 -3.82 2.86 -7.83
C VAL A 119 -3.86 4.14 -6.99
N LEU A 120 -3.09 5.14 -7.34
CA LEU A 120 -3.02 6.41 -6.61
C LEU A 120 -4.33 7.21 -6.66
N LYS A 121 -5.26 6.88 -7.56
CA LYS A 121 -6.56 7.54 -7.68
C LYS A 121 -7.65 6.91 -6.80
N TRP A 122 -7.42 5.73 -6.26
CA TRP A 122 -8.46 5.00 -5.50
C TRP A 122 -8.58 5.38 -4.03
N PRO A 123 -7.51 5.74 -3.29
CA PRO A 123 -7.64 6.05 -1.87
C PRO A 123 -8.23 7.44 -1.62
N ASP A 124 -8.81 7.61 -0.44
CA ASP A 124 -9.26 8.90 0.04
C ASP A 124 -8.09 9.78 0.51
N LYS A 125 -7.00 9.13 0.96
CA LYS A 125 -5.78 9.79 1.43
C LYS A 125 -4.54 9.07 0.93
N LEU A 126 -3.53 9.87 0.55
CA LEU A 126 -2.20 9.39 0.21
C LEU A 126 -1.22 9.88 1.29
N THR A 127 -0.38 8.98 1.81
CA THR A 127 0.62 9.33 2.82
C THR A 127 2.00 8.82 2.45
N THR A 128 3.04 9.46 2.97
CA THR A 128 4.42 9.01 2.84
C THR A 128 5.21 9.41 4.09
N ASP A 129 6.23 8.60 4.42
CA ASP A 129 7.18 8.91 5.49
C ASP A 129 8.43 9.64 5.00
N SER A 130 8.46 10.02 3.72
CA SER A 130 9.59 10.65 3.07
C SER A 130 9.18 11.98 2.44
N LYS A 131 9.82 13.06 2.89
CA LYS A 131 9.62 14.39 2.29
C LYS A 131 10.11 14.43 0.84
N ALA A 132 11.15 13.68 0.50
CA ALA A 132 11.63 13.57 -0.86
C ALA A 132 10.58 12.92 -1.78
N THR A 133 9.92 11.86 -1.30
CA THR A 133 8.83 11.20 -2.02
C THR A 133 7.63 12.13 -2.17
N GLN A 134 7.24 12.85 -1.12
CA GLN A 134 6.17 13.83 -1.16
C GLN A 134 6.41 14.87 -2.25
N LYS A 135 7.62 15.44 -2.29
CA LYS A 135 8.02 16.43 -3.29
C LYS A 135 8.00 15.86 -4.70
N MET A 136 8.51 14.64 -4.87
CA MET A 136 8.60 13.98 -6.17
C MET A 136 7.22 13.72 -6.79
N TYR A 137 6.27 13.24 -6.00
CA TYR A 137 4.91 13.03 -6.49
C TYR A 137 4.20 14.34 -6.82
N LYS A 138 4.46 15.40 -6.05
CA LYS A 138 3.92 16.72 -6.36
C LYS A 138 4.46 17.25 -7.68
N GLU A 139 5.76 17.14 -7.91
CA GLU A 139 6.42 17.64 -9.13
C GLU A 139 6.08 16.80 -10.36
N LYS A 140 6.06 15.47 -10.27
CA LYS A 140 5.83 14.59 -11.40
C LYS A 140 4.36 14.39 -11.76
N PHE A 141 3.49 14.33 -10.78
CA PHE A 141 2.10 13.90 -10.97
C PHE A 141 1.07 14.87 -10.43
N GLU A 142 1.50 15.99 -9.83
CA GLU A 142 0.63 16.96 -9.17
C GLU A 142 -0.26 16.32 -8.08
N LEU A 143 0.27 15.31 -7.38
CA LEU A 143 -0.42 14.59 -6.32
C LEU A 143 0.03 15.10 -4.95
N ASP A 144 -0.94 15.34 -4.08
CA ASP A 144 -0.71 15.79 -2.71
C ASP A 144 -0.67 14.60 -1.75
N PHE A 145 0.47 14.42 -1.09
CA PHE A 145 0.67 13.39 -0.07
C PHE A 145 0.78 14.06 1.29
N ASP A 146 0.14 13.48 2.29
CA ASP A 146 0.37 13.87 3.68
C ASP A 146 1.68 13.23 4.18
N TYR A 147 2.50 14.02 4.87
CA TYR A 147 3.72 13.52 5.48
C TYR A 147 3.40 12.85 6.82
N LEU A 148 3.68 11.56 6.92
CA LEU A 148 3.46 10.77 8.13
C LEU A 148 4.78 10.10 8.52
N PRO A 149 5.57 10.70 9.44
CA PRO A 149 6.88 10.15 9.83
C PRO A 149 6.73 8.78 10.49
N SER A 150 7.68 7.92 10.21
CA SER A 150 7.78 6.58 10.81
C SER A 150 8.51 6.60 12.15
#